data_fea3077940728e4a2e04563c7cf16f89
#
_entry.id   fea3077940728e4a2e04563c7cf16f89
#
_cell.length_a   1.000
_cell.length_b   1.000
_cell.length_c   1.000
_cell.angle_alpha   90.00
_cell.angle_beta   90.00
_cell.angle_gamma   90.00
#
_symmetry.space_group_name_H-M   'P 1'
#
loop_
_entity.id
_entity.type
_entity.pdbx_description
1 polymer ?
#
loop_
_entity_poly.entity_id
_entity_poly.type
_entity_poly.pdbx_seq_one_letter_code
_entity_poly.pdbx_strand_id
1 'polypeptide(L)'
;ASNENETIYTTDSAETVKKKINKYAFSGGQPDIEEHRKKGGNPDIDVSYQYLRIFFEPDDKKLKQIYDDYRSGKMLTGELKIILIDKINEFLKSHQEKREKARNQLEKFLLKD
;
A
#
# COMPACT_ATOMS: atom_id res chain seq x y z
N ALA A 1 -6.07 19.13 -8.81
CA ALA A 1 -5.32 18.99 -7.56
C ALA A 1 -5.85 17.80 -6.76
N SER A 2 -4.98 16.99 -6.25
CA SER A 2 -5.38 15.83 -5.48
C SER A 2 -5.98 16.28 -4.14
N ASN A 3 -7.05 15.59 -3.73
CA ASN A 3 -7.64 15.77 -2.43
C ASN A 3 -6.64 15.29 -1.38
N GLU A 4 -6.49 16.04 -0.29
CA GLU A 4 -5.61 15.68 0.82
C GLU A 4 -5.87 14.27 1.34
N ASN A 5 -7.15 13.85 1.38
CA ASN A 5 -7.54 12.52 1.84
C ASN A 5 -7.18 11.40 0.86
N GLU A 6 -6.93 11.72 -0.40
CA GLU A 6 -6.59 10.75 -1.45
C GLU A 6 -5.08 10.60 -1.63
N THR A 7 -4.28 11.43 -0.97
CA THR A 7 -2.82 11.43 -1.08
C THR A 7 -2.20 10.86 0.18
N ILE A 8 -1.28 9.91 0.02
CA ILE A 8 -0.53 9.38 1.15
C ILE A 8 0.75 10.20 1.28
N TYR A 9 0.94 10.77 2.47
CA TYR A 9 2.12 11.57 2.79
C TYR A 9 3.13 10.74 3.58
N THR A 10 4.41 11.07 3.46
CA THR A 10 5.47 10.38 4.20
C THR A 10 5.37 10.55 5.72
N THR A 11 4.56 11.51 6.15
CA THR A 11 4.30 11.76 7.58
C THR A 11 3.04 11.06 8.09
N ASP A 12 2.30 10.36 7.23
CA ASP A 12 1.07 9.69 7.64
C ASP A 12 1.35 8.55 8.61
N SER A 13 0.46 8.40 9.61
CA SER A 13 0.50 7.27 10.52
C SER A 13 -0.01 6.00 9.83
N ALA A 14 0.29 4.84 10.42
CA ALA A 14 -0.19 3.55 9.91
C ALA A 14 -1.72 3.51 9.82
N GLU A 15 -2.43 4.07 10.81
CA GLU A 15 -3.89 4.15 10.79
C GLU A 15 -4.41 5.03 9.68
N THR A 16 -3.77 6.16 9.45
CA THR A 16 -4.15 7.09 8.39
C THR A 16 -3.98 6.44 7.01
N VAL A 17 -2.86 5.74 6.79
CA VAL A 17 -2.62 4.99 5.55
C VAL A 17 -3.73 3.97 5.32
N LYS A 18 -4.05 3.19 6.34
CA LYS A 18 -5.10 2.17 6.27
C LYS A 18 -6.45 2.78 5.87
N LYS A 19 -6.83 3.88 6.51
CA LYS A 19 -8.08 4.58 6.19
C LYS A 19 -8.12 5.08 4.76
N LYS A 20 -7.03 5.69 4.30
CA LYS A 20 -6.94 6.23 2.95
C LYS A 20 -7.03 5.13 1.89
N ILE A 21 -6.31 4.04 2.07
CA ILE A 21 -6.34 2.91 1.13
C ILE A 21 -7.73 2.28 1.10
N ASN A 22 -8.32 2.02 2.25
CA ASN A 22 -9.64 1.36 2.31
C ASN A 22 -10.75 2.23 1.72
N LYS A 23 -10.65 3.55 1.85
CA LYS A 23 -11.71 4.45 1.40
C LYS A 23 -11.53 4.91 -0.04
N TYR A 24 -10.31 5.17 -0.47
CA TYR A 24 -10.08 5.87 -1.74
C TYR A 24 -9.42 5.04 -2.83
N ALA A 25 -8.78 3.91 -2.51
CA ALA A 25 -8.18 3.08 -3.54
C ALA A 25 -9.27 2.34 -4.31
N PHE A 26 -9.35 2.61 -5.62
CA PHE A 26 -10.33 1.96 -6.48
C PHE A 26 -10.10 0.45 -6.52
N SER A 27 -11.17 -0.30 -6.34
CA SER A 27 -11.14 -1.75 -6.30
C SER A 27 -11.58 -2.37 -7.62
N GLY A 28 -10.82 -3.36 -8.10
CA GLY A 28 -11.21 -4.17 -9.25
C GLY A 28 -12.08 -5.36 -8.88
N GLY A 29 -12.51 -5.47 -7.63
CA GLY A 29 -13.30 -6.59 -7.14
C GLY A 29 -14.79 -6.49 -7.44
N GLN A 30 -15.51 -7.52 -7.03
CA GLN A 30 -16.96 -7.61 -7.20
C GLN A 30 -17.70 -6.96 -6.02
N PRO A 31 -19.02 -6.66 -6.17
CA PRO A 31 -19.77 -5.98 -5.11
C PRO A 31 -19.86 -6.74 -3.79
N ASP A 32 -19.86 -8.08 -3.84
CA ASP A 32 -19.92 -8.89 -2.64
C ASP A 32 -18.92 -10.06 -2.69
N ILE A 33 -18.70 -10.67 -1.54
CA ILE A 33 -17.71 -11.74 -1.37
C ILE A 33 -18.05 -12.96 -2.23
N GLU A 34 -19.31 -13.32 -2.27
CA GLU A 34 -19.77 -14.51 -3.00
C GLU A 34 -19.50 -14.34 -4.50
N GLU A 35 -19.87 -13.21 -5.09
CA GLU A 35 -19.58 -12.90 -6.48
C GLU A 35 -18.08 -12.86 -6.76
N HIS A 36 -17.33 -12.29 -5.85
CA HIS A 36 -15.87 -12.19 -5.99
C HIS A 36 -15.23 -13.58 -6.03
N ARG A 37 -15.69 -14.49 -5.16
CA ARG A 37 -15.18 -15.88 -5.16
C ARG A 37 -15.47 -16.60 -6.47
N LYS A 38 -16.60 -16.31 -7.10
CA LYS A 38 -16.99 -16.93 -8.36
C LYS A 38 -16.34 -16.31 -9.58
N LYS A 39 -16.37 -14.99 -9.67
CA LYS A 39 -15.94 -14.25 -10.87
C LYS A 39 -14.50 -13.74 -10.80
N GLY A 40 -13.98 -13.60 -9.59
CA GLY A 40 -12.67 -13.00 -9.36
C GLY A 40 -12.68 -11.49 -9.50
N GLY A 41 -11.56 -10.88 -9.17
CA GLY A 41 -11.32 -9.46 -9.35
C GLY A 41 -10.56 -9.19 -10.64
N ASN A 42 -10.45 -7.92 -10.99
CA ASN A 42 -9.63 -7.47 -12.11
C ASN A 42 -8.41 -6.71 -11.60
N PRO A 43 -7.23 -7.35 -11.55
CA PRO A 43 -6.02 -6.67 -11.06
C PRO A 43 -5.61 -5.51 -11.96
N ASP A 44 -5.94 -5.56 -13.24
CA ASP A 44 -5.48 -4.55 -14.20
C ASP A 44 -6.06 -3.17 -13.92
N ILE A 45 -7.25 -3.10 -13.29
CA ILE A 45 -7.88 -1.84 -12.91
C ILE A 45 -7.87 -1.57 -11.41
N ASP A 46 -7.36 -2.51 -10.61
CA ASP A 46 -7.28 -2.36 -9.16
C ASP A 46 -6.09 -1.49 -8.78
N VAL A 47 -6.35 -0.39 -8.08
CA VAL A 47 -5.31 0.58 -7.71
C VAL A 47 -4.30 -0.05 -6.75
N SER A 48 -4.76 -0.86 -5.80
CA SER A 48 -3.86 -1.52 -4.84
C SER A 48 -2.88 -2.45 -5.55
N TYR A 49 -3.35 -3.24 -6.51
CA TYR A 49 -2.47 -4.11 -7.29
C TYR A 49 -1.48 -3.30 -8.12
N GLN A 50 -1.92 -2.22 -8.75
CA GLN A 50 -1.05 -1.38 -9.58
C GLN A 50 0.08 -0.74 -8.75
N TYR A 51 -0.21 -0.29 -7.53
CA TYR A 51 0.81 0.23 -6.64
C TYR A 51 1.82 -0.85 -6.23
N LEU A 52 1.36 -2.06 -5.94
CA LEU A 52 2.27 -3.18 -5.64
C LEU A 52 3.19 -3.45 -6.83
N ARG A 53 2.62 -3.51 -8.04
CA ARG A 53 3.37 -3.79 -9.26
C ARG A 53 4.42 -2.73 -9.56
N ILE A 54 4.06 -1.46 -9.39
CA ILE A 54 4.93 -0.35 -9.80
C ILE A 54 5.95 0.00 -8.73
N PHE A 55 5.57 -0.04 -7.45
CA PHE A 55 6.39 0.56 -6.40
C PHE A 55 6.81 -0.38 -5.26
N PHE A 56 6.00 -1.36 -4.89
CA PHE A 56 6.17 -2.00 -3.58
C PHE A 56 6.53 -3.48 -3.61
N GLU A 57 6.29 -4.20 -4.70
CA GLU A 57 6.64 -5.61 -4.78
C GLU A 57 7.61 -5.85 -5.93
N PRO A 58 8.92 -5.93 -5.65
CA PRO A 58 9.93 -6.17 -6.69
C PRO A 58 10.02 -7.63 -7.13
N ASP A 59 9.46 -8.57 -6.38
CA ASP A 59 9.51 -9.99 -6.71
C ASP A 59 8.40 -10.34 -7.70
N ASP A 60 8.77 -10.63 -8.95
CA ASP A 60 7.83 -10.95 -10.01
C ASP A 60 7.01 -12.22 -9.73
N LYS A 61 7.58 -13.17 -9.03
CA LYS A 61 6.88 -14.42 -8.68
C LYS A 61 5.77 -14.16 -7.67
N LYS A 62 6.06 -13.35 -6.66
CA LYS A 62 5.06 -12.96 -5.66
C LYS A 62 3.96 -12.14 -6.31
N LEU A 63 4.35 -11.21 -7.18
CA LEU A 63 3.38 -10.34 -7.88
C LEU A 63 2.46 -11.18 -8.77
N LYS A 64 3.00 -12.17 -9.49
CA LYS A 64 2.21 -13.08 -10.30
C LYS A 64 1.24 -13.89 -9.45
N GLN A 65 1.69 -14.37 -8.30
CA GLN A 65 0.83 -15.11 -7.37
C GLN A 65 -0.34 -14.26 -6.89
N ILE A 66 -0.06 -13.01 -6.53
CA ILE A 66 -1.09 -12.05 -6.13
C ILE A 66 -2.08 -11.82 -7.27
N TYR A 67 -1.57 -11.61 -8.47
CA TYR A 67 -2.39 -11.40 -9.66
C TYR A 67 -3.34 -12.57 -9.87
N ASP A 68 -2.80 -13.79 -9.88
CA ASP A 68 -3.58 -15.00 -10.12
C ASP A 68 -4.61 -15.25 -9.02
N ASP A 69 -4.23 -15.04 -7.77
CA ASP A 69 -5.13 -15.23 -6.62
C ASP A 69 -6.28 -14.23 -6.64
N TYR A 70 -6.00 -12.99 -6.98
CA TYR A 70 -7.05 -11.97 -7.07
C TYR A 70 -7.98 -12.24 -8.25
N ARG A 71 -7.41 -12.55 -9.41
CA ARG A 71 -8.19 -12.81 -10.62
C ARG A 71 -9.07 -14.05 -10.49
N SER A 72 -8.61 -15.07 -9.80
CA SER A 72 -9.39 -16.30 -9.59
C SER A 72 -10.47 -16.18 -8.51
N GLY A 73 -10.45 -15.12 -7.73
CA GLY A 73 -11.36 -14.94 -6.59
C GLY A 73 -10.87 -15.58 -5.29
N LYS A 74 -9.70 -16.19 -5.30
CA LYS A 74 -9.09 -16.75 -4.11
C LYS A 74 -8.73 -15.66 -3.10
N MET A 75 -8.24 -14.53 -3.59
CA MET A 75 -7.90 -13.37 -2.77
C MET A 75 -8.99 -12.31 -2.89
N LEU A 76 -9.51 -11.86 -1.75
CA LEU A 76 -10.51 -10.80 -1.68
C LEU A 76 -9.86 -9.42 -1.79
N THR A 77 -10.65 -8.42 -2.17
CA THR A 77 -10.18 -7.03 -2.27
C THR A 77 -9.59 -6.54 -0.95
N GLY A 78 -10.25 -6.85 0.18
CA GLY A 78 -9.74 -6.47 1.50
C GLY A 78 -8.38 -7.08 1.80
N GLU A 79 -8.16 -8.32 1.40
CA GLU A 79 -6.88 -9.00 1.59
C GLU A 79 -5.79 -8.35 0.74
N LEU A 80 -6.10 -8.00 -0.50
CA LEU A 80 -5.17 -7.29 -1.39
C LEU A 80 -4.78 -5.93 -0.83
N LYS A 81 -5.76 -5.20 -0.29
CA LYS A 81 -5.50 -3.90 0.35
C LYS A 81 -4.60 -4.03 1.57
N ILE A 82 -4.76 -5.10 2.36
CA ILE A 82 -3.91 -5.35 3.53
C ILE A 82 -2.45 -5.54 3.09
N ILE A 83 -2.21 -6.28 2.02
CA ILE A 83 -0.85 -6.46 1.50
C ILE A 83 -0.23 -5.12 1.13
N LEU A 84 -0.97 -4.28 0.43
CA LEU A 84 -0.48 -2.95 0.07
C LEU A 84 -0.22 -2.07 1.29
N ILE A 85 -1.17 -2.05 2.23
CA ILE A 85 -1.04 -1.25 3.46
C ILE A 85 0.21 -1.66 4.23
N ASP A 86 0.47 -2.94 4.38
CA ASP A 86 1.65 -3.44 5.08
C ASP A 86 2.94 -2.99 4.40
N LYS A 87 2.99 -3.06 3.07
CA LYS A 87 4.16 -2.62 2.30
C LYS A 87 4.39 -1.11 2.42
N ILE A 88 3.33 -0.33 2.35
CA ILE A 88 3.43 1.13 2.51
C ILE A 88 3.91 1.47 3.92
N ASN A 89 3.36 0.83 4.94
CA ASN A 89 3.74 1.10 6.33
C ASN A 89 5.19 0.71 6.60
N GLU A 90 5.69 -0.39 6.04
CA GLU A 90 7.11 -0.75 6.11
C GLU A 90 7.98 0.34 5.49
N PHE A 91 7.60 0.81 4.31
CA PHE A 91 8.34 1.86 3.60
C PHE A 91 8.37 3.15 4.42
N LEU A 92 7.20 3.58 4.92
CA LEU A 92 7.09 4.82 5.68
C LEU A 92 7.86 4.75 7.00
N LYS A 93 7.80 3.62 7.68
CA LYS A 93 8.55 3.42 8.92
C LYS A 93 10.05 3.54 8.68
N SER A 94 10.56 2.88 7.65
CA SER A 94 11.97 2.96 7.28
C SER A 94 12.38 4.38 6.92
N HIS A 95 11.54 5.07 6.14
CA HIS A 95 11.79 6.45 5.73
C HIS A 95 11.83 7.40 6.92
N GLN A 96 10.87 7.27 7.83
CA GLN A 96 10.78 8.12 9.03
C GLN A 96 11.95 7.88 9.98
N GLU A 97 12.37 6.62 10.14
CA GLU A 97 13.54 6.28 10.95
C GLU A 97 14.83 6.91 10.40
N LYS A 98 15.02 6.84 9.08
CA LYS A 98 16.18 7.46 8.43
C LYS A 98 16.18 8.98 8.60
N ARG A 99 15.02 9.59 8.49
CA ARG A 99 14.83 11.02 8.68
C ARG A 99 15.17 11.44 10.09
N GLU A 100 14.71 10.68 11.08
CA GLU A 100 14.97 10.92 12.49
C GLU A 100 16.45 10.80 12.80
N LYS A 101 17.10 9.76 12.27
CA LYS A 101 18.56 9.58 12.45
C LYS A 101 19.34 10.74 11.85
N ALA A 102 18.97 11.17 10.65
CA ALA A 102 19.63 12.29 9.98
C ALA A 102 19.49 13.58 10.81
N ARG A 103 18.30 13.84 11.34
CA ARG A 103 18.04 14.99 12.18
C ARG A 103 18.86 14.95 13.47
N ASN A 104 18.89 13.78 14.12
CA ASN A 104 19.66 13.61 15.35
C ASN A 104 21.15 13.80 15.13
N GLN A 105 21.68 13.30 14.02
CA GLN A 105 23.08 13.49 13.66
C GLN A 105 23.40 14.95 13.39
N LEU A 106 22.53 15.64 12.70
CA LEU A 106 22.68 17.07 12.42
C LEU A 106 22.66 17.89 13.74
N GLU A 107 21.73 17.59 14.62
CA GLU A 107 21.64 18.24 15.92
C GLU A 107 22.91 18.04 16.73
N LYS A 108 23.44 16.83 16.78
CA LYS A 108 24.71 16.54 17.47
C LYS A 108 25.86 17.33 16.86
N PHE A 109 25.91 17.41 15.54
CA PHE A 109 26.94 18.17 14.84
C PHE A 109 26.86 19.66 15.18
N LEU A 110 25.66 20.22 15.14
CA LEU A 110 25.44 21.65 15.43
C LEU A 110 25.73 22.03 16.89
N LEU A 111 25.50 21.12 17.82
CA LEU A 111 25.69 21.37 19.24
C LEU A 111 27.11 21.04 19.73
N LYS A 112 27.99 20.64 18.84
CA LYS A 112 29.33 20.15 19.18
C LYS A 112 30.40 21.22 19.07
N ASP A 113 30.20 22.36 19.56
CA ASP A 113 31.22 23.40 19.54
C ASP A 113 32.19 23.33 20.70
#